data_22cd6912f473c39f1a6c522a60e48191
#
_entry.id   22cd6912f473c39f1a6c522a60e48191
#
_cell.length_a   1.000
_cell.length_b   1.000
_cell.length_c   1.000
_cell.angle_alpha   90.00
_cell.angle_beta   90.00
_cell.angle_gamma   90.00
#
_symmetry.space_group_name_H-M   'P 1'
#
loop_
_entity.id
_entity.type
_entity.pdbx_description
1 polymer ?
#
loop_
_entity_poly.entity_id
_entity_poly.type
_entity_poly.pdbx_seq_one_letter_code
_entity_poly.pdbx_strand_id
1 'polypeptide(L)'
;MTDIILRSLHPDDLEPVVAIDADITGRARHTFFEKRLQIALESPDTLVTCAAESEDKLIGYCFVRIEDGAFGIAEQVGVVDVVGVRTDYQKAGVGMLMMEELERRLQKKSIPSIRTSIAWSDTGLVGYFSAAGFQLSPSIILSRQCEIQPSFAEGDPESPRDPDGANRDYAPLLRDTTPARSMVQGDLSSMIRIDRKLTDRDRTAFFQAKMQEMLNESGIRVSLVVEQNDAVVGFAMARLDYGDFGRVEPSAVLDTIGVHPDYAGQGVGRALLSQLLGNLAALQVNSINTQLQWDNVSLLEFLATCDFVPTQNLVLTKSIA
;
A
#
# COMPACT_ATOMS: atom_id res chain seq x y z
N MET A 1 -16.62 34.12 13.51
CA MET A 1 -16.15 32.79 13.07
C MET A 1 -16.27 32.83 11.55
N THR A 2 -15.15 32.68 10.86
CA THR A 2 -15.17 32.62 9.39
C THR A 2 -15.91 31.34 8.99
N ASP A 3 -16.88 31.46 8.07
CA ASP A 3 -17.65 30.30 7.60
C ASP A 3 -16.72 29.34 6.84
N ILE A 4 -16.64 28.08 7.30
CA ILE A 4 -15.86 27.04 6.64
C ILE A 4 -16.83 26.20 5.80
N ILE A 5 -16.60 26.15 4.50
CA ILE A 5 -17.37 25.35 3.55
C ILE A 5 -16.59 24.05 3.28
N LEU A 6 -17.30 22.91 3.40
CA LEU A 6 -16.74 21.59 3.08
C LEU A 6 -17.33 21.11 1.74
N ARG A 7 -16.43 20.76 0.81
CA ARG A 7 -16.80 20.29 -0.52
C ARG A 7 -15.86 19.16 -1.00
N SER A 8 -16.10 18.62 -2.17
CA SER A 8 -15.10 17.78 -2.86
C SER A 8 -14.04 18.68 -3.51
N LEU A 9 -12.86 18.12 -3.78
CA LEU A 9 -11.83 18.81 -4.53
C LEU A 9 -12.23 18.98 -6.00
N HIS A 10 -11.84 20.10 -6.59
CA HIS A 10 -12.01 20.46 -8.00
C HIS A 10 -10.66 20.45 -8.73
N PRO A 11 -10.62 20.39 -10.06
CA PRO A 11 -9.36 20.48 -10.81
C PRO A 11 -8.51 21.71 -10.46
N ASP A 12 -9.17 22.86 -10.21
CA ASP A 12 -8.50 24.12 -9.87
C ASP A 12 -7.87 24.12 -8.47
N ASP A 13 -8.16 23.11 -7.64
CA ASP A 13 -7.55 22.99 -6.30
C ASP A 13 -6.13 22.40 -6.34
N LEU A 14 -5.64 21.91 -7.49
CA LEU A 14 -4.33 21.27 -7.58
C LEU A 14 -3.21 22.15 -7.02
N GLU A 15 -3.07 23.36 -7.53
CA GLU A 15 -2.01 24.28 -7.09
C GLU A 15 -2.15 24.70 -5.63
N PRO A 16 -3.35 25.03 -5.11
CA PRO A 16 -3.57 25.25 -3.68
C PRO A 16 -3.21 24.05 -2.81
N VAL A 17 -3.58 22.83 -3.20
CA VAL A 17 -3.23 21.60 -2.48
C VAL A 17 -1.71 21.41 -2.42
N VAL A 18 -1.02 21.54 -3.57
CA VAL A 18 0.43 21.43 -3.66
C VAL A 18 1.12 22.47 -2.78
N ALA A 19 0.60 23.71 -2.77
CA ALA A 19 1.16 24.80 -1.96
C ALA A 19 1.01 24.52 -0.44
N ILE A 20 -0.18 24.07 0.00
CA ILE A 20 -0.40 23.68 1.40
C ILE A 20 0.50 22.52 1.80
N ASP A 21 0.63 21.50 0.94
CA ASP A 21 1.48 20.35 1.19
C ASP A 21 2.96 20.74 1.29
N ALA A 22 3.43 21.58 0.38
CA ALA A 22 4.80 22.09 0.37
C ALA A 22 5.14 22.90 1.63
N ASP A 23 4.19 23.70 2.14
CA ASP A 23 4.34 24.44 3.40
C ASP A 23 4.47 23.52 4.61
N ILE A 24 3.75 22.41 4.61
CA ILE A 24 3.76 21.42 5.71
C ILE A 24 4.99 20.49 5.63
N THR A 25 5.31 19.98 4.43
CA THR A 25 6.29 18.91 4.24
C THR A 25 7.67 19.41 3.81
N GLY A 26 7.76 20.66 3.39
CA GLY A 26 8.97 21.27 2.79
C GLY A 26 9.24 20.79 1.35
N ARG A 27 8.30 20.11 0.70
CA ARG A 27 8.45 19.54 -0.66
C ARG A 27 7.20 19.72 -1.49
N ALA A 28 7.34 20.20 -2.73
CA ALA A 28 6.23 20.26 -3.68
C ALA A 28 6.04 18.89 -4.35
N ARG A 29 4.92 18.22 -4.12
CA ARG A 29 4.58 16.90 -4.68
C ARG A 29 3.54 17.02 -5.81
N HIS A 30 3.81 17.89 -6.80
CA HIS A 30 2.85 18.21 -7.87
C HIS A 30 2.31 16.96 -8.60
N THR A 31 3.19 16.13 -9.15
CA THR A 31 2.81 14.93 -9.91
C THR A 31 2.00 13.92 -9.06
N PHE A 32 2.29 13.85 -7.76
CA PHE A 32 1.54 13.00 -6.83
C PHE A 32 0.08 13.47 -6.71
N PHE A 33 -0.14 14.75 -6.47
CA PHE A 33 -1.49 15.30 -6.31
C PHE A 33 -2.25 15.38 -7.63
N GLU A 34 -1.58 15.68 -8.74
CA GLU A 34 -2.17 15.67 -10.08
C GLU A 34 -2.80 14.32 -10.40
N LYS A 35 -2.04 13.23 -10.24
CA LYS A 35 -2.54 11.86 -10.48
C LYS A 35 -3.71 11.50 -9.54
N ARG A 36 -3.60 11.82 -8.25
CA ARG A 36 -4.65 11.51 -7.28
C ARG A 36 -5.91 12.32 -7.51
N LEU A 37 -5.78 13.59 -7.85
CA LEU A 37 -6.93 14.43 -8.18
C LEU A 37 -7.62 13.93 -9.46
N GLN A 38 -6.86 13.55 -10.48
CA GLN A 38 -7.40 12.93 -11.68
C GLN A 38 -8.20 11.67 -11.35
N ILE A 39 -7.64 10.73 -10.57
CA ILE A 39 -8.34 9.50 -10.14
C ILE A 39 -9.61 9.86 -9.36
N ALA A 40 -9.55 10.82 -8.45
CA ALA A 40 -10.72 11.21 -7.66
C ALA A 40 -11.87 11.78 -8.51
N LEU A 41 -11.54 12.46 -9.61
CA LEU A 41 -12.52 13.01 -10.55
C LEU A 41 -13.10 11.95 -11.48
N GLU A 42 -12.27 11.01 -11.95
CA GLU A 42 -12.66 9.92 -12.85
C GLU A 42 -13.40 8.79 -12.12
N SER A 43 -13.01 8.51 -10.86
CA SER A 43 -13.47 7.36 -10.08
C SER A 43 -13.80 7.76 -8.63
N PRO A 44 -14.83 8.59 -8.38
CA PRO A 44 -15.16 9.07 -7.04
C PRO A 44 -15.64 7.97 -6.08
N ASP A 45 -15.84 6.75 -6.59
CA ASP A 45 -16.16 5.58 -5.79
C ASP A 45 -14.92 4.89 -5.21
N THR A 46 -13.74 5.12 -5.77
CA THR A 46 -12.48 4.56 -5.28
C THR A 46 -11.65 5.55 -4.48
N LEU A 47 -11.80 6.86 -4.74
CA LEU A 47 -11.06 7.91 -4.05
C LEU A 47 -11.97 9.07 -3.65
N VAL A 48 -12.25 9.16 -2.35
CA VAL A 48 -13.09 10.22 -1.75
C VAL A 48 -12.19 11.38 -1.33
N THR A 49 -12.60 12.60 -1.65
CA THR A 49 -11.86 13.81 -1.27
C THR A 49 -12.70 14.73 -0.39
N CYS A 50 -12.03 15.56 0.42
CA CYS A 50 -12.64 16.67 1.15
C CYS A 50 -11.73 17.88 1.06
N ALA A 51 -12.30 19.01 0.69
CA ALA A 51 -11.72 20.34 0.72
C ALA A 51 -12.39 21.16 1.82
N ALA A 52 -11.63 21.90 2.58
CA ALA A 52 -12.11 22.96 3.46
C ALA A 52 -11.77 24.31 2.84
N GLU A 53 -12.76 25.16 2.69
CA GLU A 53 -12.65 26.48 2.06
C GLU A 53 -13.12 27.56 3.03
N SER A 54 -12.43 28.69 3.04
CA SER A 54 -12.80 29.88 3.79
C SER A 54 -12.41 31.13 2.98
N GLU A 55 -13.34 32.08 2.84
CA GLU A 55 -13.13 33.32 2.06
C GLU A 55 -12.64 33.02 0.62
N ASP A 56 -13.29 32.06 -0.05
CA ASP A 56 -12.97 31.60 -1.40
C ASP A 56 -11.53 31.06 -1.57
N LYS A 57 -10.89 30.63 -0.46
CA LYS A 57 -9.55 30.04 -0.46
C LYS A 57 -9.56 28.66 0.15
N LEU A 58 -8.84 27.74 -0.48
CA LEU A 58 -8.59 26.43 0.08
C LEU A 58 -7.71 26.56 1.35
N ILE A 59 -8.19 26.05 2.48
CA ILE A 59 -7.49 26.06 3.76
C ILE A 59 -7.16 24.67 4.28
N GLY A 60 -7.72 23.62 3.65
CA GLY A 60 -7.42 22.23 4.00
C GLY A 60 -7.91 21.26 2.94
N TYR A 61 -7.29 20.09 2.92
CA TYR A 61 -7.62 19.02 1.97
C TYR A 61 -7.41 17.65 2.61
N CYS A 62 -8.12 16.65 2.10
CA CYS A 62 -7.93 15.26 2.48
C CYS A 62 -8.29 14.33 1.30
N PHE A 63 -7.52 13.25 1.15
CA PHE A 63 -7.77 12.16 0.21
C PHE A 63 -7.93 10.86 0.99
N VAL A 64 -9.01 10.12 0.69
CA VAL A 64 -9.32 8.83 1.29
C VAL A 64 -9.58 7.82 0.18
N ARG A 65 -8.72 6.84 0.07
CA ARG A 65 -8.85 5.75 -0.87
C ARG A 65 -9.74 4.65 -0.28
N ILE A 66 -10.65 4.10 -1.08
CA ILE A 66 -11.44 2.93 -0.68
C ILE A 66 -10.67 1.68 -1.11
N GLU A 67 -10.30 0.86 -0.16
CA GLU A 67 -9.64 -0.42 -0.40
C GLU A 67 -10.59 -1.58 -0.10
N ASP A 68 -10.60 -2.56 -0.99
CA ASP A 68 -11.14 -3.89 -0.72
C ASP A 68 -10.12 -4.62 0.15
N GLY A 69 -10.59 -5.19 1.24
CA GLY A 69 -9.80 -5.69 2.35
C GLY A 69 -8.46 -6.35 2.04
N ALA A 70 -7.43 -5.97 2.79
CA ALA A 70 -6.10 -6.56 2.71
C ALA A 70 -5.99 -7.79 3.63
N PHE A 71 -5.15 -8.76 3.28
CA PHE A 71 -4.76 -9.94 4.08
C PHE A 71 -5.84 -10.45 5.08
N GLY A 72 -6.91 -11.05 4.54
CA GLY A 72 -7.92 -11.73 5.37
C GLY A 72 -9.07 -10.87 5.87
N ILE A 73 -9.10 -9.56 5.60
CA ILE A 73 -10.24 -8.70 5.88
C ILE A 73 -11.14 -8.72 4.63
N ALA A 74 -12.41 -9.06 4.80
CA ALA A 74 -13.39 -9.12 3.70
C ALA A 74 -14.11 -7.78 3.47
N GLU A 75 -13.98 -6.83 4.39
CA GLU A 75 -14.72 -5.58 4.39
C GLU A 75 -13.90 -4.46 3.72
N GLN A 76 -14.61 -3.59 3.02
CA GLN A 76 -14.03 -2.35 2.48
C GLN A 76 -13.60 -1.43 3.63
N VAL A 77 -12.52 -0.69 3.41
CA VAL A 77 -11.98 0.27 4.36
C VAL A 77 -11.60 1.57 3.65
N GLY A 78 -11.92 2.71 4.25
CA GLY A 78 -11.40 3.99 3.82
C GLY A 78 -9.98 4.19 4.35
N VAL A 79 -8.99 4.36 3.48
CA VAL A 79 -7.61 4.63 3.86
C VAL A 79 -7.33 6.12 3.67
N VAL A 80 -7.06 6.83 4.76
CA VAL A 80 -6.62 8.22 4.69
C VAL A 80 -5.19 8.23 4.15
N ASP A 81 -5.03 8.63 2.89
CA ASP A 81 -3.74 8.69 2.22
C ASP A 81 -2.98 9.97 2.57
N VAL A 82 -3.69 11.09 2.63
CA VAL A 82 -3.09 12.38 2.93
C VAL A 82 -4.13 13.35 3.49
N VAL A 83 -3.71 14.14 4.45
CA VAL A 83 -4.48 15.25 5.03
C VAL A 83 -3.57 16.44 5.28
N GLY A 84 -4.00 17.62 4.89
CA GLY A 84 -3.27 18.86 5.11
C GLY A 84 -4.20 20.00 5.49
N VAL A 85 -3.75 20.83 6.42
CA VAL A 85 -4.41 22.09 6.80
C VAL A 85 -3.37 23.19 6.78
N ARG A 86 -3.69 24.28 6.12
CA ARG A 86 -2.82 25.47 6.02
C ARG A 86 -2.38 25.92 7.42
N THR A 87 -1.11 26.26 7.57
CA THR A 87 -0.42 26.45 8.86
C THR A 87 -1.14 27.46 9.77
N ASP A 88 -1.68 28.54 9.18
CA ASP A 88 -2.42 29.59 9.90
C ASP A 88 -3.86 29.19 10.32
N TYR A 89 -4.37 28.07 9.80
CA TYR A 89 -5.68 27.49 10.18
C TYR A 89 -5.55 26.21 11.00
N GLN A 90 -4.32 25.77 11.30
CA GLN A 90 -4.12 24.62 12.17
C GLN A 90 -4.60 24.94 13.61
N LYS A 91 -5.00 23.89 14.34
CA LYS A 91 -5.54 23.98 15.71
C LYS A 91 -6.85 24.79 15.84
N ALA A 92 -7.44 25.21 14.73
CA ALA A 92 -8.76 25.88 14.67
C ALA A 92 -9.94 24.92 14.45
N GLY A 93 -9.69 23.60 14.49
CA GLY A 93 -10.73 22.57 14.30
C GLY A 93 -10.98 22.17 12.82
N VAL A 94 -10.32 22.78 11.85
CA VAL A 94 -10.54 22.52 10.40
C VAL A 94 -10.33 21.03 10.07
N GLY A 95 -9.28 20.43 10.56
CA GLY A 95 -9.00 19.01 10.32
C GLY A 95 -10.08 18.09 10.90
N MET A 96 -10.64 18.41 12.06
CA MET A 96 -11.75 17.65 12.66
C MET A 96 -13.02 17.75 11.83
N LEU A 97 -13.37 18.95 11.37
CA LEU A 97 -14.53 19.16 10.50
C LEU A 97 -14.40 18.36 9.18
N MET A 98 -13.20 18.34 8.58
CA MET A 98 -12.96 17.54 7.38
C MET A 98 -13.10 16.05 7.67
N MET A 99 -12.61 15.56 8.80
CA MET A 99 -12.71 14.14 9.18
C MET A 99 -14.16 13.72 9.40
N GLU A 100 -14.95 14.51 10.11
CA GLU A 100 -16.39 14.28 10.32
C GLU A 100 -17.15 14.22 8.99
N GLU A 101 -16.84 15.12 8.07
CA GLU A 101 -17.45 15.11 6.73
C GLU A 101 -17.05 13.86 5.92
N LEU A 102 -15.80 13.45 6.00
CA LEU A 102 -15.32 12.23 5.35
C LEU A 102 -16.02 10.99 5.92
N GLU A 103 -16.13 10.87 7.24
CA GLU A 103 -16.88 9.79 7.89
C GLU A 103 -18.31 9.73 7.36
N ARG A 104 -19.01 10.86 7.29
CA ARG A 104 -20.36 10.95 6.75
C ARG A 104 -20.44 10.52 5.28
N ARG A 105 -19.45 10.86 4.45
CA ARG A 105 -19.38 10.44 3.04
C ARG A 105 -19.14 8.94 2.91
N LEU A 106 -18.24 8.38 3.72
CA LEU A 106 -17.92 6.95 3.73
C LEU A 106 -19.10 6.11 4.26
N GLN A 107 -19.79 6.57 5.30
CA GLN A 107 -21.03 5.94 5.79
C GLN A 107 -22.08 5.83 4.69
N LYS A 108 -22.28 6.88 3.87
CA LYS A 108 -23.18 6.84 2.71
C LYS A 108 -22.80 5.81 1.67
N LYS A 109 -21.53 5.45 1.61
CA LYS A 109 -20.99 4.38 0.75
C LYS A 109 -20.97 3.01 1.43
N SER A 110 -21.52 2.90 2.65
CA SER A 110 -21.49 1.67 3.47
C SER A 110 -20.09 1.18 3.81
N ILE A 111 -19.12 2.07 3.91
CA ILE A 111 -17.76 1.76 4.36
C ILE A 111 -17.77 1.76 5.91
N PRO A 112 -17.46 0.62 6.57
CA PRO A 112 -17.65 0.48 8.01
C PRO A 112 -16.51 1.07 8.85
N SER A 113 -15.35 1.34 8.25
CA SER A 113 -14.18 1.80 9.00
C SER A 113 -13.24 2.67 8.18
N ILE A 114 -12.47 3.49 8.89
CA ILE A 114 -11.39 4.30 8.33
C ILE A 114 -10.07 3.84 8.95
N ARG A 115 -9.02 3.82 8.15
CA ARG A 115 -7.66 3.45 8.55
C ARG A 115 -6.65 4.49 8.08
N THR A 116 -5.55 4.62 8.79
CA THR A 116 -4.38 5.37 8.36
C THR A 116 -3.10 4.73 8.88
N SER A 117 -1.98 5.08 8.27
CA SER A 117 -0.64 4.66 8.70
C SER A 117 0.25 5.88 8.84
N ILE A 118 0.79 6.09 10.02
CA ILE A 118 1.61 7.26 10.35
C ILE A 118 2.88 6.84 11.09
N ALA A 119 3.97 7.58 10.90
CA ALA A 119 5.17 7.37 11.70
C ALA A 119 4.88 7.67 13.18
N TRP A 120 5.27 6.79 14.08
CA TRP A 120 5.04 7.00 15.53
C TRP A 120 5.76 8.24 16.06
N SER A 121 6.81 8.68 15.39
CA SER A 121 7.55 9.91 15.71
C SER A 121 6.82 11.19 15.32
N ASP A 122 5.81 11.10 14.44
CA ASP A 122 4.96 12.25 14.11
C ASP A 122 3.87 12.44 15.16
N THR A 123 4.29 13.03 16.29
CA THR A 123 3.41 13.25 17.44
C THR A 123 2.23 14.18 17.13
N GLY A 124 2.37 15.04 16.12
CA GLY A 124 1.30 15.93 15.66
C GLY A 124 0.16 15.15 15.02
N LEU A 125 0.47 14.29 14.06
CA LEU A 125 -0.51 13.41 13.42
C LEU A 125 -1.06 12.36 14.39
N VAL A 126 -0.21 11.76 15.23
CA VAL A 126 -0.66 10.83 16.28
C VAL A 126 -1.71 11.50 17.19
N GLY A 127 -1.44 12.71 17.67
CA GLY A 127 -2.38 13.48 18.50
C GLY A 127 -3.67 13.84 17.76
N TYR A 128 -3.56 14.23 16.48
CA TYR A 128 -4.72 14.55 15.66
C TYR A 128 -5.65 13.34 15.47
N PHE A 129 -5.12 12.19 15.01
CA PHE A 129 -5.93 11.00 14.78
C PHE A 129 -6.48 10.43 16.09
N SER A 130 -5.73 10.48 17.19
CA SER A 130 -6.22 10.10 18.51
C SER A 130 -7.42 10.98 18.94
N ALA A 131 -7.34 12.31 18.77
CA ALA A 131 -8.44 13.22 19.04
C ALA A 131 -9.65 13.00 18.11
N ALA A 132 -9.41 12.55 16.86
CA ALA A 132 -10.44 12.15 15.92
C ALA A 132 -11.08 10.77 16.24
N GLY A 133 -10.66 10.11 17.31
CA GLY A 133 -11.23 8.86 17.78
C GLY A 133 -10.64 7.59 17.14
N PHE A 134 -9.51 7.72 16.45
CA PHE A 134 -8.78 6.56 15.96
C PHE A 134 -8.06 5.84 17.09
N GLN A 135 -7.98 4.52 16.97
CA GLN A 135 -7.31 3.63 17.91
C GLN A 135 -6.24 2.81 17.18
N LEU A 136 -5.28 2.28 17.95
CA LEU A 136 -4.26 1.41 17.38
C LEU A 136 -4.93 0.13 16.80
N SER A 137 -4.66 -0.13 15.53
CA SER A 137 -5.14 -1.33 14.85
C SER A 137 -4.36 -2.57 15.32
N PRO A 138 -4.99 -3.75 15.39
CA PRO A 138 -4.30 -5.01 15.67
C PRO A 138 -3.51 -5.50 14.45
N SER A 139 -2.81 -4.61 13.74
CA SER A 139 -2.03 -4.93 12.55
C SER A 139 -0.67 -4.25 12.56
N ILE A 140 0.27 -4.85 11.83
CA ILE A 140 1.64 -4.39 11.71
C ILE A 140 1.98 -4.18 10.23
N ILE A 141 2.82 -3.19 9.96
CA ILE A 141 3.42 -3.00 8.63
C ILE A 141 4.85 -3.53 8.69
N LEU A 142 5.14 -4.46 7.80
CA LEU A 142 6.47 -4.97 7.56
C LEU A 142 7.03 -4.35 6.28
N SER A 143 8.33 -4.14 6.25
CA SER A 143 9.05 -3.62 5.09
C SER A 143 10.31 -4.44 4.83
N ARG A 144 10.63 -4.60 3.55
CA ARG A 144 11.91 -5.11 3.10
C ARG A 144 12.51 -4.17 2.06
N GLN A 145 13.82 -3.89 2.14
CA GLN A 145 14.54 -3.17 1.10
C GLN A 145 14.74 -4.09 -0.12
N CYS A 146 14.55 -3.53 -1.32
CA CYS A 146 14.92 -4.19 -2.55
C CYS A 146 16.39 -3.85 -2.82
N GLU A 147 17.24 -4.87 -2.97
CA GLU A 147 18.65 -4.68 -3.33
C GLU A 147 18.72 -4.21 -4.79
N ILE A 148 18.84 -2.92 -4.99
CA ILE A 148 19.12 -2.35 -6.30
C ILE A 148 20.58 -2.65 -6.59
N GLN A 149 20.85 -3.61 -7.48
CA GLN A 149 22.20 -3.80 -7.97
C GLN A 149 22.63 -2.52 -8.70
N PRO A 150 23.79 -1.91 -8.34
CA PRO A 150 24.29 -0.78 -9.10
C PRO A 150 24.43 -1.24 -10.56
N SER A 151 23.86 -0.46 -11.49
CA SER A 151 24.05 -0.72 -12.92
C SER A 151 25.55 -0.74 -13.17
N PHE A 152 26.09 -1.90 -13.54
CA PHE A 152 27.48 -2.00 -13.94
C PHE A 152 27.64 -1.11 -15.17
N ALA A 153 28.32 0.02 -15.00
CA ALA A 153 28.93 0.70 -16.12
C ALA A 153 29.93 -0.31 -16.70
N GLU A 154 29.75 -0.65 -17.97
CA GLU A 154 30.70 -1.52 -18.68
C GLU A 154 32.10 -0.96 -18.50
N GLY A 155 32.95 -1.65 -17.72
CA GLY A 155 34.37 -1.35 -17.66
C GLY A 155 35.12 -1.47 -16.35
N ASP A 156 34.55 -2.01 -15.27
CA ASP A 156 35.34 -2.18 -14.04
C ASP A 156 35.60 -3.67 -13.71
N PRO A 157 36.83 -4.19 -13.89
CA PRO A 157 37.14 -5.61 -13.69
C PRO A 157 37.45 -6.01 -12.24
N GLU A 158 37.33 -5.13 -11.26
CA GLU A 158 37.65 -5.43 -9.86
C GLU A 158 36.44 -5.27 -8.92
N SER A 159 35.56 -6.28 -8.91
CA SER A 159 34.69 -6.50 -7.75
C SER A 159 35.48 -7.26 -6.69
N PRO A 160 35.53 -6.82 -5.43
CA PRO A 160 36.14 -7.59 -4.36
C PRO A 160 35.38 -8.90 -4.20
N ARG A 161 36.05 -10.03 -4.47
CA ARG A 161 35.53 -11.35 -4.12
C ARG A 161 35.55 -11.44 -2.60
N ASP A 162 34.37 -11.56 -2.00
CA ASP A 162 34.22 -11.84 -0.57
C ASP A 162 34.84 -13.23 -0.26
N PRO A 163 35.96 -13.30 0.51
CA PRO A 163 36.68 -14.54 0.69
C PRO A 163 36.02 -15.54 1.64
N ASP A 164 34.99 -15.14 2.39
CA ASP A 164 34.43 -15.95 3.46
C ASP A 164 33.12 -16.67 3.17
N GLY A 165 32.51 -16.52 1.99
CA GLY A 165 31.41 -17.39 1.55
C GLY A 165 30.22 -17.58 2.49
N ALA A 166 30.11 -16.76 3.54
CA ALA A 166 29.12 -16.93 4.61
C ALA A 166 27.75 -16.33 4.28
N ASN A 167 27.66 -15.50 3.24
CA ASN A 167 26.40 -14.89 2.80
C ASN A 167 26.06 -15.36 1.37
N ARG A 168 25.90 -16.68 1.21
CA ARG A 168 25.34 -17.21 -0.04
C ARG A 168 23.85 -16.95 -0.03
N ASP A 169 23.43 -15.90 -0.71
CA ASP A 169 22.03 -15.72 -1.07
C ASP A 169 21.60 -16.89 -1.97
N TYR A 170 20.94 -17.89 -1.36
CA TYR A 170 20.38 -19.03 -2.09
C TYR A 170 19.10 -18.69 -2.89
N ALA A 171 18.65 -17.44 -2.81
CA ALA A 171 17.46 -16.99 -3.53
C ALA A 171 17.56 -17.16 -5.07
N PRO A 172 18.70 -16.92 -5.75
CA PRO A 172 18.85 -17.25 -7.17
C PRO A 172 18.65 -18.73 -7.48
N LEU A 173 19.18 -19.63 -6.64
CA LEU A 173 19.04 -21.07 -6.83
C LEU A 173 17.61 -21.57 -6.68
N LEU A 174 16.83 -20.96 -5.81
CA LEU A 174 15.39 -21.27 -5.66
C LEU A 174 14.59 -20.81 -6.89
N ARG A 175 14.96 -19.68 -7.49
CA ARG A 175 14.34 -19.22 -8.74
C ARG A 175 14.58 -20.19 -9.91
N ASP A 176 15.77 -20.75 -10.00
CA ASP A 176 16.14 -21.69 -11.06
C ASP A 176 15.41 -23.04 -10.91
N THR A 177 15.10 -23.45 -9.70
CA THR A 177 14.41 -24.73 -9.43
C THR A 177 12.90 -24.62 -9.38
N THR A 178 12.37 -23.43 -9.11
CA THR A 178 10.94 -23.16 -8.97
C THR A 178 10.60 -21.83 -9.68
N PRO A 179 10.56 -21.83 -11.01
CA PRO A 179 10.37 -20.61 -11.79
C PRO A 179 8.98 -20.01 -11.52
N ALA A 180 8.95 -18.71 -11.26
CA ALA A 180 7.72 -17.94 -11.19
C ALA A 180 7.51 -17.19 -12.51
N ARG A 181 6.27 -17.14 -12.98
CA ARG A 181 5.88 -16.35 -14.15
C ARG A 181 4.94 -15.22 -13.79
N SER A 182 4.82 -14.25 -14.69
CA SER A 182 3.82 -13.19 -14.56
C SER A 182 2.40 -13.79 -14.49
N MET A 183 1.61 -13.20 -13.60
CA MET A 183 0.20 -13.54 -13.40
C MET A 183 -0.65 -13.10 -14.60
N VAL A 184 -1.60 -13.91 -14.98
CA VAL A 184 -2.58 -13.63 -16.02
C VAL A 184 -4.00 -13.86 -15.53
N GLN A 185 -5.00 -13.33 -16.24
CA GLN A 185 -6.40 -13.45 -15.82
C GLN A 185 -6.88 -14.90 -15.65
N GLY A 186 -6.33 -15.83 -16.42
CA GLY A 186 -6.65 -17.26 -16.32
C GLY A 186 -6.28 -17.90 -14.98
N ASP A 187 -5.39 -17.27 -14.19
CA ASP A 187 -4.93 -17.79 -12.90
C ASP A 187 -5.93 -17.54 -11.77
N LEU A 188 -6.87 -16.61 -11.96
CA LEU A 188 -7.80 -16.13 -10.95
C LEU A 188 -8.52 -17.26 -10.19
N SER A 189 -9.06 -18.24 -10.91
CA SER A 189 -9.80 -19.36 -10.31
C SER A 189 -8.92 -20.24 -9.43
N SER A 190 -7.66 -20.44 -9.82
CA SER A 190 -6.68 -21.21 -9.03
C SER A 190 -6.26 -20.47 -7.78
N MET A 191 -6.05 -19.16 -7.88
CA MET A 191 -5.71 -18.29 -6.73
C MET A 191 -6.83 -18.27 -5.69
N ILE A 192 -8.08 -18.07 -6.11
CA ILE A 192 -9.24 -18.11 -5.22
C ILE A 192 -9.35 -19.46 -4.51
N ARG A 193 -9.11 -20.57 -5.23
CA ARG A 193 -9.10 -21.91 -4.66
C ARG A 193 -8.00 -22.09 -3.61
N ILE A 194 -6.79 -21.62 -3.87
CA ILE A 194 -5.67 -21.66 -2.91
C ILE A 194 -6.01 -20.82 -1.69
N ASP A 195 -6.43 -19.58 -1.90
CA ASP A 195 -6.78 -18.66 -0.82
C ASP A 195 -7.89 -19.20 0.09
N ARG A 196 -8.94 -19.78 -0.49
CA ARG A 196 -10.02 -20.42 0.28
C ARG A 196 -9.51 -21.56 1.15
N LYS A 197 -8.55 -22.36 0.67
CA LYS A 197 -7.92 -23.43 1.48
C LYS A 197 -7.06 -22.87 2.61
N LEU A 198 -6.46 -21.69 2.44
CA LEU A 198 -5.60 -21.07 3.45
C LEU A 198 -6.39 -20.31 4.52
N THR A 199 -7.47 -19.65 4.12
CA THR A 199 -8.18 -18.68 4.98
C THR A 199 -9.55 -19.19 5.46
N ASP A 200 -10.07 -20.26 4.86
CA ASP A 200 -11.46 -20.76 5.03
C ASP A 200 -12.53 -19.68 4.77
N ARG A 201 -12.20 -18.71 3.90
CA ARG A 201 -13.07 -17.58 3.55
C ARG A 201 -13.27 -17.48 2.05
N ASP A 202 -14.41 -16.89 1.65
CA ASP A 202 -14.64 -16.52 0.24
C ASP A 202 -14.23 -15.07 0.02
N ARG A 203 -13.07 -14.88 -0.61
CA ARG A 203 -12.55 -13.56 -1.01
C ARG A 203 -12.57 -13.36 -2.53
N THR A 204 -13.53 -13.98 -3.20
CA THR A 204 -13.65 -13.90 -4.66
C THR A 204 -13.71 -12.46 -5.17
N ALA A 205 -14.52 -11.60 -4.53
CA ALA A 205 -14.65 -10.20 -4.92
C ALA A 205 -13.32 -9.44 -4.80
N PHE A 206 -12.57 -9.65 -3.70
CA PHE A 206 -11.24 -9.09 -3.53
C PHE A 206 -10.29 -9.46 -4.67
N PHE A 207 -10.19 -10.77 -5.00
CA PHE A 207 -9.30 -11.22 -6.07
C PHE A 207 -9.72 -10.71 -7.45
N GLN A 208 -11.03 -10.60 -7.71
CA GLN A 208 -11.55 -10.03 -8.94
C GLN A 208 -11.18 -8.55 -9.08
N ALA A 209 -11.40 -7.76 -8.04
CA ALA A 209 -11.05 -6.34 -8.00
C ALA A 209 -9.54 -6.13 -8.19
N LYS A 210 -8.70 -6.86 -7.44
CA LYS A 210 -7.24 -6.78 -7.55
C LYS A 210 -6.70 -7.23 -8.92
N MET A 211 -7.29 -8.27 -9.50
CA MET A 211 -6.94 -8.70 -10.85
C MET A 211 -7.28 -7.62 -11.87
N GLN A 212 -8.43 -6.98 -11.74
CA GLN A 212 -8.87 -5.92 -12.63
C GLN A 212 -7.99 -4.67 -12.49
N GLU A 213 -7.65 -4.27 -11.27
CA GLU A 213 -6.69 -3.20 -10.97
C GLU A 213 -5.33 -3.49 -11.65
N MET A 214 -4.79 -4.69 -11.46
CA MET A 214 -3.53 -5.12 -12.06
C MET A 214 -3.55 -5.09 -13.59
N LEU A 215 -4.66 -5.45 -14.22
CA LEU A 215 -4.76 -5.53 -15.69
C LEU A 215 -5.02 -4.17 -16.34
N ASN A 216 -5.77 -3.27 -15.68
CA ASN A 216 -6.25 -2.03 -16.27
C ASN A 216 -5.44 -0.79 -15.84
N GLU A 217 -4.92 -0.75 -14.60
CA GLU A 217 -4.36 0.46 -14.02
C GLU A 217 -2.83 0.48 -14.01
N SER A 218 -2.16 -0.67 -14.01
CA SER A 218 -0.70 -0.71 -13.99
C SER A 218 -0.13 -1.13 -15.33
N GLY A 219 0.62 -0.23 -15.97
CA GLY A 219 1.46 -0.59 -17.13
C GLY A 219 2.60 -1.56 -16.77
N ILE A 220 2.82 -1.82 -15.47
CA ILE A 220 3.90 -2.66 -14.94
C ILE A 220 3.30 -3.79 -14.11
N ARG A 221 3.43 -5.03 -14.61
CA ARG A 221 2.92 -6.23 -13.96
C ARG A 221 4.00 -6.85 -13.09
N VAL A 222 3.87 -6.75 -11.77
CA VAL A 222 4.80 -7.33 -10.80
C VAL A 222 4.26 -8.58 -10.11
N SER A 223 2.94 -8.85 -10.22
CA SER A 223 2.30 -10.03 -9.62
C SER A 223 2.72 -11.32 -10.31
N LEU A 224 2.91 -12.39 -9.54
CA LEU A 224 3.53 -13.65 -9.98
C LEU A 224 2.72 -14.86 -9.55
N VAL A 225 2.88 -15.95 -10.31
CA VAL A 225 2.42 -17.29 -9.95
C VAL A 225 3.54 -18.32 -10.16
N VAL A 226 3.48 -19.39 -9.38
CA VAL A 226 4.30 -20.60 -9.58
C VAL A 226 3.40 -21.74 -10.03
N GLU A 227 3.82 -22.44 -11.05
CA GLU A 227 3.17 -23.64 -11.57
C GLU A 227 4.02 -24.89 -11.32
N GLN A 228 3.34 -25.97 -10.95
CA GLN A 228 3.93 -27.30 -10.92
C GLN A 228 2.90 -28.30 -11.49
N ASN A 229 3.34 -29.18 -12.37
CA ASN A 229 2.47 -30.16 -13.04
C ASN A 229 1.23 -29.51 -13.69
N ASP A 230 1.42 -28.44 -14.44
CA ASP A 230 0.37 -27.66 -15.12
C ASP A 230 -0.71 -27.07 -14.20
N ALA A 231 -0.43 -26.96 -12.92
CA ALA A 231 -1.33 -26.34 -11.95
C ALA A 231 -0.65 -25.18 -11.19
N VAL A 232 -1.36 -24.08 -11.01
CA VAL A 232 -0.90 -22.99 -10.13
C VAL A 232 -0.90 -23.49 -8.69
N VAL A 233 0.27 -23.49 -8.07
CA VAL A 233 0.51 -23.96 -6.69
C VAL A 233 0.85 -22.83 -5.71
N GLY A 234 1.15 -21.64 -6.22
CA GLY A 234 1.40 -20.47 -5.41
C GLY A 234 1.27 -19.17 -6.19
N PHE A 235 1.01 -18.08 -5.51
CA PHE A 235 0.87 -16.75 -6.09
C PHE A 235 1.35 -15.65 -5.14
N ALA A 236 1.75 -14.52 -5.71
CA ALA A 236 2.01 -13.27 -4.99
C ALA A 236 1.42 -12.11 -5.80
N MET A 237 0.56 -11.31 -5.19
CA MET A 237 0.04 -10.09 -5.77
C MET A 237 0.71 -8.89 -5.14
N ALA A 238 1.26 -8.03 -5.99
CA ALA A 238 1.89 -6.79 -5.59
C ALA A 238 1.54 -5.67 -6.55
N ARG A 239 1.57 -4.46 -6.06
CA ARG A 239 1.38 -3.22 -6.84
C ARG A 239 2.48 -2.22 -6.53
N LEU A 240 2.72 -1.31 -7.46
CA LEU A 240 3.60 -0.18 -7.23
C LEU A 240 2.83 0.92 -6.50
N ASP A 241 3.45 1.48 -5.48
CA ASP A 241 2.90 2.60 -4.71
C ASP A 241 3.83 3.81 -4.86
N TYR A 242 3.28 4.90 -5.36
CA TYR A 242 4.01 6.14 -5.59
C TYR A 242 3.91 7.14 -4.42
N GLY A 243 3.62 6.63 -3.24
CA GLY A 243 3.75 7.37 -1.99
C GLY A 243 2.45 7.58 -1.22
N ASP A 244 2.39 7.01 -0.03
CA ASP A 244 1.48 7.35 1.04
C ASP A 244 2.19 8.28 2.04
N PHE A 245 1.47 9.19 2.67
CA PHE A 245 1.94 10.07 3.75
C PHE A 245 3.39 10.58 3.58
N GLY A 246 3.61 11.44 2.57
CA GLY A 246 4.87 12.17 2.42
C GLY A 246 6.04 11.37 1.86
N ARG A 247 5.89 10.10 1.52
CA ARG A 247 6.94 9.35 0.83
C ARG A 247 7.02 9.76 -0.64
N VAL A 248 8.22 10.09 -1.09
CA VAL A 248 8.50 10.52 -2.47
C VAL A 248 9.11 9.37 -3.28
N GLU A 249 9.60 8.33 -2.59
CA GLU A 249 10.29 7.22 -3.24
C GLU A 249 9.29 6.14 -3.65
N PRO A 250 9.42 5.60 -4.88
CA PRO A 250 8.58 4.51 -5.34
C PRO A 250 8.80 3.29 -4.45
N SER A 251 7.70 2.77 -3.91
CA SER A 251 7.67 1.54 -3.14
C SER A 251 6.70 0.55 -3.76
N ALA A 252 6.76 -0.70 -3.36
CA ALA A 252 5.76 -1.69 -3.70
C ALA A 252 4.94 -2.06 -2.47
N VAL A 253 3.72 -2.51 -2.70
CA VAL A 253 2.87 -3.12 -1.67
C VAL A 253 2.61 -4.56 -2.07
N LEU A 254 2.95 -5.50 -1.18
CA LEU A 254 2.55 -6.90 -1.29
C LEU A 254 1.14 -7.01 -0.71
N ASP A 255 0.14 -7.10 -1.60
CA ASP A 255 -1.26 -7.16 -1.20
C ASP A 255 -1.66 -8.54 -0.67
N THR A 256 -1.11 -9.61 -1.23
CA THR A 256 -1.35 -10.99 -0.76
C THR A 256 -0.32 -11.96 -1.33
N ILE A 257 -0.04 -13.03 -0.57
CA ILE A 257 0.78 -14.16 -1.00
C ILE A 257 0.13 -15.45 -0.49
N GLY A 258 0.12 -16.48 -1.30
CA GLY A 258 -0.44 -17.78 -0.92
C GLY A 258 0.25 -18.94 -1.63
N VAL A 259 0.42 -20.04 -0.88
CA VAL A 259 0.94 -21.31 -1.40
C VAL A 259 -0.05 -22.40 -1.03
N HIS A 260 -0.40 -23.24 -2.00
CA HIS A 260 -1.30 -24.37 -1.76
C HIS A 260 -0.77 -25.25 -0.62
N PRO A 261 -1.58 -25.67 0.36
CA PRO A 261 -1.11 -26.40 1.54
C PRO A 261 -0.24 -27.63 1.22
N ASP A 262 -0.59 -28.39 0.17
CA ASP A 262 0.15 -29.58 -0.25
C ASP A 262 1.57 -29.28 -0.77
N TYR A 263 1.87 -28.01 -1.06
CA TYR A 263 3.17 -27.53 -1.53
C TYR A 263 3.86 -26.61 -0.50
N ALA A 264 3.31 -26.51 0.71
CA ALA A 264 3.91 -25.76 1.78
C ALA A 264 5.27 -26.38 2.19
N GLY A 265 6.21 -25.53 2.62
CA GLY A 265 7.56 -26.00 3.01
C GLY A 265 8.48 -26.41 1.88
N GLN A 266 8.03 -26.37 0.61
CA GLN A 266 8.81 -26.75 -0.58
C GLN A 266 9.54 -25.56 -1.26
N GLY A 267 9.64 -24.42 -0.59
CA GLY A 267 10.32 -23.23 -1.11
C GLY A 267 9.51 -22.35 -2.06
N VAL A 268 8.27 -22.73 -2.43
CA VAL A 268 7.42 -21.98 -3.39
C VAL A 268 7.23 -20.51 -2.98
N GLY A 269 6.90 -20.25 -1.71
CA GLY A 269 6.71 -18.88 -1.23
C GLY A 269 8.00 -18.04 -1.29
N ARG A 270 9.13 -18.65 -0.98
CA ARG A 270 10.44 -17.99 -1.05
C ARG A 270 10.85 -17.71 -2.49
N ALA A 271 10.56 -18.62 -3.43
CA ALA A 271 10.80 -18.42 -4.85
C ALA A 271 9.95 -17.25 -5.41
N LEU A 272 8.66 -17.17 -5.04
CA LEU A 272 7.78 -16.05 -5.38
C LEU A 272 8.33 -14.70 -4.91
N LEU A 273 8.71 -14.60 -3.63
CA LEU A 273 9.26 -13.35 -3.08
C LEU A 273 10.61 -13.01 -3.71
N SER A 274 11.49 -13.98 -3.91
CA SER A 274 12.79 -13.75 -4.54
C SER A 274 12.64 -13.20 -5.97
N GLN A 275 11.74 -13.79 -6.77
CA GLN A 275 11.48 -13.29 -8.12
C GLN A 275 10.82 -11.92 -8.11
N LEU A 276 9.88 -11.68 -7.19
CA LEU A 276 9.22 -10.38 -7.03
C LEU A 276 10.24 -9.29 -6.68
N LEU A 277 11.11 -9.54 -5.71
CA LEU A 277 12.15 -8.60 -5.30
C LEU A 277 13.14 -8.30 -6.45
N GLY A 278 13.54 -9.32 -7.21
CA GLY A 278 14.38 -9.13 -8.39
C GLY A 278 13.70 -8.26 -9.46
N ASN A 279 12.40 -8.45 -9.70
CA ASN A 279 11.63 -7.64 -10.64
C ASN A 279 11.50 -6.19 -10.14
N LEU A 280 11.25 -5.99 -8.85
CA LEU A 280 11.17 -4.66 -8.24
C LEU A 280 12.49 -3.91 -8.27
N ALA A 281 13.61 -4.60 -7.99
CA ALA A 281 14.94 -4.03 -8.10
C ALA A 281 15.26 -3.56 -9.53
N ALA A 282 14.90 -4.35 -10.55
CA ALA A 282 15.04 -3.97 -11.95
C ALA A 282 14.20 -2.73 -12.34
N LEU A 283 13.09 -2.50 -11.64
CA LEU A 283 12.22 -1.32 -11.79
C LEU A 283 12.67 -0.13 -10.93
N GLN A 284 13.83 -0.21 -10.27
CA GLN A 284 14.34 0.85 -9.38
C GLN A 284 13.39 1.13 -8.19
N VAL A 285 12.67 0.12 -7.72
CA VAL A 285 11.80 0.22 -6.55
C VAL A 285 12.62 -0.11 -5.31
N ASN A 286 12.71 0.83 -4.37
CA ASN A 286 13.62 0.75 -3.23
C ASN A 286 13.14 -0.20 -2.13
N SER A 287 11.83 -0.35 -1.96
CA SER A 287 11.28 -1.17 -0.88
C SER A 287 9.93 -1.79 -1.23
N ILE A 288 9.63 -2.89 -0.57
CA ILE A 288 8.31 -3.52 -0.58
C ILE A 288 7.75 -3.55 0.84
N ASN A 289 6.49 -3.15 0.98
CA ASN A 289 5.78 -3.11 2.24
C ASN A 289 4.61 -4.09 2.22
N THR A 290 4.21 -4.57 3.37
CA THR A 290 2.98 -5.34 3.55
C THR A 290 2.38 -5.07 4.92
N GLN A 291 1.05 -5.09 5.03
CA GLN A 291 0.35 -4.92 6.28
C GLN A 291 -0.45 -6.18 6.58
N LEU A 292 -0.31 -6.73 7.78
CA LEU A 292 -1.04 -7.93 8.20
C LEU A 292 -1.43 -7.85 9.67
N GLN A 293 -2.38 -8.68 10.07
CA GLN A 293 -2.84 -8.80 11.45
C GLN A 293 -1.78 -9.48 12.32
N TRP A 294 -1.68 -9.08 13.60
CA TRP A 294 -0.75 -9.64 14.57
C TRP A 294 -0.98 -11.14 14.85
N ASP A 295 -2.21 -11.62 14.62
CA ASP A 295 -2.59 -13.02 14.85
C ASP A 295 -2.21 -13.95 13.69
N ASN A 296 -1.78 -13.40 12.54
CA ASN A 296 -1.29 -14.20 11.42
C ASN A 296 0.17 -14.60 11.64
N VAL A 297 0.42 -15.38 12.70
CA VAL A 297 1.75 -15.75 13.16
C VAL A 297 2.55 -16.48 12.06
N SER A 298 1.91 -17.42 11.36
CA SER A 298 2.59 -18.21 10.31
C SER A 298 3.12 -17.33 9.16
N LEU A 299 2.36 -16.31 8.75
CA LEU A 299 2.80 -15.38 7.71
C LEU A 299 3.86 -14.42 8.25
N LEU A 300 3.75 -13.98 9.51
CA LEU A 300 4.77 -13.17 10.17
C LEU A 300 6.11 -13.91 10.23
N GLU A 301 6.11 -15.16 10.67
CA GLU A 301 7.32 -16.01 10.71
C GLU A 301 7.92 -16.18 9.32
N PHE A 302 7.09 -16.51 8.32
CA PHE A 302 7.55 -16.65 6.95
C PHE A 302 8.21 -15.37 6.43
N LEU A 303 7.55 -14.21 6.58
CA LEU A 303 8.07 -12.93 6.12
C LEU A 303 9.36 -12.53 6.87
N ALA A 304 9.46 -12.82 8.18
CA ALA A 304 10.67 -12.59 8.94
C ALA A 304 11.85 -13.43 8.40
N THR A 305 11.61 -14.71 7.98
CA THR A 305 12.64 -15.52 7.31
C THR A 305 13.02 -15.03 5.91
N CYS A 306 12.25 -14.08 5.38
CA CYS A 306 12.49 -13.40 4.11
C CYS A 306 12.94 -11.95 4.33
N ASP A 307 13.56 -11.62 5.47
CA ASP A 307 14.15 -10.32 5.82
C ASP A 307 13.16 -9.13 5.83
N PHE A 308 11.87 -9.41 5.99
CA PHE A 308 10.92 -8.36 6.30
C PHE A 308 11.04 -7.96 7.77
N VAL A 309 11.12 -6.67 8.03
CA VAL A 309 11.23 -6.10 9.37
C VAL A 309 10.06 -5.16 9.67
N PRO A 310 9.62 -5.05 10.93
CA PRO A 310 8.61 -4.08 11.34
C PRO A 310 9.03 -2.65 11.00
N THR A 311 8.10 -1.88 10.43
CA THR A 311 8.30 -0.46 10.22
C THR A 311 8.06 0.32 11.52
N GLN A 312 8.48 1.58 11.53
CA GLN A 312 8.17 2.52 12.63
C GLN A 312 6.82 3.22 12.43
N ASN A 313 5.90 2.62 11.69
CA ASN A 313 4.58 3.18 11.45
C ASN A 313 3.54 2.53 12.36
N LEU A 314 2.69 3.36 12.94
CA LEU A 314 1.48 2.93 13.61
C LEU A 314 0.35 2.83 12.59
N VAL A 315 -0.38 1.74 12.63
CA VAL A 315 -1.65 1.61 11.91
C VAL A 315 -2.76 2.01 12.87
N LEU A 316 -3.49 3.04 12.53
CA LEU A 316 -4.62 3.53 13.30
C LEU A 316 -5.92 3.25 12.56
N THR A 317 -6.97 2.90 13.29
CA THR A 317 -8.29 2.59 12.72
C THR A 317 -9.40 3.21 13.56
N LYS A 318 -10.51 3.54 12.89
CA LYS A 318 -11.74 4.00 13.54
C LYS A 318 -12.93 3.32 12.88
N SER A 319 -13.83 2.73 13.68
CA SER A 319 -15.14 2.28 13.21
C SER A 319 -16.04 3.50 13.02
N ILE A 320 -16.77 3.54 11.91
CA ILE A 320 -17.69 4.62 11.53
C ILE A 320 -19.09 4.07 11.22
N ALA A 321 -19.34 2.79 11.58
CA ALA A 321 -20.63 2.13 11.40
C ALA A 321 -21.68 2.66 12.38
#